data_37f4b57f2bfa153413011100e194e147
#
_entry.id   37f4b57f2bfa153413011100e194e147
#
_cell.length_a   1.000
_cell.length_b   1.000
_cell.length_c   1.000
_cell.angle_alpha   90.00
_cell.angle_beta   90.00
_cell.angle_gamma   90.00
#
_symmetry.space_group_name_H-M   'P 1'
#
loop_
_entity.id
_entity.type
_entity.pdbx_description
1 polymer ?
#
loop_
_entity_poly.entity_id
_entity_poly.type
_entity_poly.pdbx_seq_one_letter_code
_entity_poly.pdbx_strand_id
1 'polypeptide(L)'
;MTKLTKMDYLVNIQNELKAPKNQFNNFGKYKYRSAEDILEALKPLLLKYGCYLTITETTQEIAGYLVLTSKVTISDGDKTIFVEAQAGINPERKGMDIAQSFGSSSSYAKKYALGNLFLLDDTKDADSSKVNEPVAKPKPKDMPGFKGTLNA
;
A
#
# COMPACT_ATOMS: atom_id res chain seq x y z
N MET A 1 -21.89 34.09 0.86
CA MET A 1 -21.52 32.69 1.20
C MET A 1 -21.42 31.91 -0.08
N THR A 2 -20.23 31.52 -0.43
CA THR A 2 -20.00 30.62 -1.56
C THR A 2 -20.65 29.28 -1.22
N LYS A 3 -21.60 28.85 -2.04
CA LYS A 3 -22.23 27.55 -1.89
C LYS A 3 -21.14 26.50 -2.12
N LEU A 4 -20.67 25.87 -1.07
CA LEU A 4 -19.70 24.79 -1.16
C LEU A 4 -20.24 23.74 -2.15
N THR A 5 -19.46 23.40 -3.15
CA THR A 5 -19.84 22.39 -4.13
C THR A 5 -19.82 21.00 -3.47
N LYS A 6 -20.64 20.09 -3.95
CA LYS A 6 -20.79 18.73 -3.37
C LYS A 6 -19.49 17.90 -3.34
N MET A 7 -18.41 18.41 -3.94
CA MET A 7 -17.10 17.73 -3.93
C MET A 7 -16.17 18.24 -2.82
N ASP A 8 -16.59 19.24 -2.06
CA ASP A 8 -15.72 19.87 -1.07
C ASP A 8 -15.33 18.94 0.09
N TYR A 9 -16.12 17.91 0.35
CA TYR A 9 -15.79 16.94 1.40
C TYR A 9 -14.47 16.21 1.12
N LEU A 10 -14.23 15.80 -0.12
CA LEU A 10 -13.00 15.07 -0.47
C LEU A 10 -11.77 15.98 -0.36
N VAL A 11 -11.86 17.20 -0.88
CA VAL A 11 -10.78 18.19 -0.78
C VAL A 11 -10.43 18.47 0.67
N ASN A 12 -11.44 18.67 1.52
CA ASN A 12 -11.24 18.90 2.94
C ASN A 12 -10.59 17.70 3.65
N ILE A 13 -11.05 16.49 3.34
CA ILE A 13 -10.46 15.28 3.91
C ILE A 13 -9.01 15.12 3.43
N GLN A 14 -8.74 15.31 2.15
CA GLN A 14 -7.37 15.27 1.61
C GLN A 14 -6.44 16.27 2.29
N ASN A 15 -6.96 17.44 2.64
CA ASN A 15 -6.18 18.46 3.33
C ASN A 15 -5.98 18.16 4.82
N GLU A 16 -7.00 17.65 5.49
CA GLU A 16 -6.99 17.44 6.95
C GLU A 16 -6.40 16.12 7.38
N LEU A 17 -6.49 15.08 6.54
CA LEU A 17 -6.03 13.75 6.93
C LEU A 17 -4.54 13.72 7.19
N LYS A 18 -4.19 13.33 8.40
CA LYS A 18 -2.82 13.07 8.84
C LYS A 18 -2.74 11.64 9.37
N ALA A 19 -1.93 10.85 8.75
CA ALA A 19 -1.64 9.49 9.17
C ALA A 19 -0.11 9.32 9.23
N PRO A 20 0.53 9.76 10.33
CA PRO A 20 1.98 9.73 10.43
C PRO A 20 2.51 8.31 10.40
N LYS A 21 3.71 8.14 9.89
CA LYS A 21 4.43 6.86 9.84
C LYS A 21 4.96 6.49 11.22
N ASN A 22 4.11 5.94 12.07
CA ASN A 22 4.43 5.57 13.45
C ASN A 22 4.85 4.10 13.61
N GLN A 23 4.67 3.27 12.59
CA GLN A 23 5.13 1.90 12.58
C GLN A 23 6.61 1.84 12.17
N PHE A 24 7.33 0.87 12.68
CA PHE A 24 8.73 0.64 12.32
C PHE A 24 8.95 -0.79 11.86
N ASN A 25 9.50 -0.94 10.67
CA ASN A 25 9.91 -2.24 10.16
C ASN A 25 11.36 -2.49 10.56
N ASN A 26 11.57 -3.42 11.50
CA ASN A 26 12.91 -3.78 11.99
C ASN A 26 13.76 -4.47 10.92
N PHE A 27 13.14 -5.16 10.00
CA PHE A 27 13.82 -5.88 8.93
C PHE A 27 14.36 -4.92 7.86
N GLY A 28 13.50 -4.02 7.36
CA GLY A 28 13.86 -3.02 6.34
C GLY A 28 14.45 -1.73 6.90
N LYS A 29 14.45 -1.54 8.24
CA LYS A 29 14.96 -0.33 8.91
C LYS A 29 14.32 0.97 8.44
N TYR A 30 12.98 0.97 8.28
CA TYR A 30 12.22 2.16 7.89
C TYR A 30 10.94 2.32 8.71
N LYS A 31 10.45 3.56 8.77
CA LYS A 31 9.13 3.88 9.33
C LYS A 31 8.07 3.78 8.24
N TYR A 32 6.89 3.32 8.61
CA TYR A 32 5.76 3.23 7.72
C TYR A 32 4.45 3.48 8.47
N ARG A 33 3.37 3.66 7.72
CA ARG A 33 1.99 3.61 8.22
C ARG A 33 1.31 2.36 7.68
N SER A 34 0.44 1.76 8.48
CA SER A 34 -0.39 0.64 8.03
C SER A 34 -1.69 1.14 7.41
N ALA A 35 -2.42 0.25 6.73
CA ALA A 35 -3.77 0.56 6.25
C ALA A 35 -4.69 0.89 7.43
N GLU A 36 -4.57 0.18 8.54
CA GLU A 36 -5.33 0.43 9.77
C GLU A 36 -5.07 1.81 10.35
N ASP A 37 -3.84 2.29 10.34
CA ASP A 37 -3.49 3.64 10.79
C ASP A 37 -4.23 4.71 9.97
N ILE A 38 -4.31 4.52 8.66
CA ILE A 38 -5.04 5.41 7.77
C ILE A 38 -6.54 5.37 8.08
N LEU A 39 -7.11 4.18 8.21
CA LEU A 39 -8.54 4.00 8.48
C LEU A 39 -8.94 4.61 9.81
N GLU A 40 -8.15 4.44 10.87
CA GLU A 40 -8.43 5.04 12.17
C GLU A 40 -8.36 6.57 12.14
N ALA A 41 -7.36 7.14 11.46
CA ALA A 41 -7.24 8.59 11.29
C ALA A 41 -8.38 9.17 10.43
N LEU A 42 -8.93 8.37 9.53
CA LEU A 42 -9.99 8.79 8.61
C LEU A 42 -11.37 8.85 9.26
N LYS A 43 -11.68 7.98 10.20
CA LYS A 43 -13.02 7.86 10.81
C LYS A 43 -13.58 9.18 11.33
N PRO A 44 -12.83 10.00 12.11
CA PRO A 44 -13.35 11.29 12.58
C PRO A 44 -13.68 12.25 11.44
N LEU A 45 -12.91 12.22 10.36
CA LEU A 45 -13.12 13.08 9.20
C LEU A 45 -14.34 12.65 8.37
N LEU A 46 -14.56 11.35 8.23
CA LEU A 46 -15.75 10.82 7.59
C LEU A 46 -17.01 11.27 8.35
N LEU A 47 -17.00 11.18 9.67
CA LEU A 47 -18.09 11.66 10.50
C LEU A 47 -18.30 13.17 10.35
N LYS A 48 -17.21 13.94 10.39
CA LYS A 48 -17.24 15.40 10.28
C LYS A 48 -17.87 15.87 8.97
N TYR A 49 -17.57 15.22 7.88
CA TYR A 49 -18.02 15.61 6.54
C TYR A 49 -19.24 14.81 6.04
N GLY A 50 -19.80 13.95 6.84
CA GLY A 50 -21.01 13.18 6.51
C GLY A 50 -20.78 12.20 5.35
N CYS A 51 -19.61 11.58 5.30
CA CYS A 51 -19.24 10.62 4.27
C CYS A 51 -19.13 9.22 4.85
N TYR A 52 -19.24 8.23 3.97
CA TYR A 52 -18.92 6.85 4.29
C TYR A 52 -17.92 6.28 3.29
N LEU A 53 -17.16 5.31 3.74
CA LEU A 53 -16.15 4.62 2.95
C LEU A 53 -16.48 3.14 2.88
N THR A 54 -16.34 2.56 1.71
CA THR A 54 -16.43 1.12 1.52
C THR A 54 -15.19 0.62 0.82
N ILE A 55 -14.77 -0.59 1.15
CA ILE A 55 -13.64 -1.25 0.52
C ILE A 55 -14.09 -2.61 0.03
N THR A 56 -13.90 -2.87 -1.24
CA THR A 56 -14.15 -4.17 -1.86
C THR A 56 -12.87 -4.68 -2.51
N GLU A 57 -12.73 -5.99 -2.55
CA GLU A 57 -11.56 -6.61 -3.14
C GLU A 57 -11.96 -7.72 -4.10
N THR A 58 -11.21 -7.82 -5.18
CA THR A 58 -11.34 -8.88 -6.19
C THR A 58 -9.98 -9.44 -6.51
N THR A 59 -9.95 -10.68 -6.95
CA THR A 59 -8.73 -11.33 -7.42
C THR A 59 -8.91 -11.78 -8.85
N GLN A 60 -7.84 -11.68 -9.63
CA GLN A 60 -7.80 -12.16 -11.00
C GLN A 60 -6.39 -12.56 -11.39
N GLU A 61 -6.30 -13.37 -12.43
CA GLU A 61 -5.03 -13.70 -13.05
C GLU A 61 -4.74 -12.72 -14.19
N ILE A 62 -3.55 -12.09 -14.13
CA ILE A 62 -3.07 -11.16 -15.16
C ILE A 62 -1.69 -11.62 -15.58
N ALA A 63 -1.53 -11.98 -16.85
CA ALA A 63 -0.24 -12.39 -17.41
C ALA A 63 0.46 -13.51 -16.61
N GLY A 64 -0.30 -14.45 -16.08
CA GLY A 64 0.21 -15.56 -15.27
C GLY A 64 0.41 -15.24 -13.80
N TYR A 65 0.12 -14.00 -13.36
CA TYR A 65 0.22 -13.57 -11.97
C TYR A 65 -1.16 -13.48 -11.32
N LEU A 66 -1.27 -13.93 -10.09
CA LEU A 66 -2.45 -13.72 -9.27
C LEU A 66 -2.38 -12.31 -8.68
N VAL A 67 -3.39 -11.50 -8.94
CA VAL A 67 -3.45 -10.08 -8.55
C VAL A 67 -4.70 -9.82 -7.73
N LEU A 68 -4.52 -9.15 -6.61
CA LEU A 68 -5.60 -8.63 -5.79
C LEU A 68 -5.80 -7.15 -6.08
N THR A 69 -7.03 -6.76 -6.40
CA THR A 69 -7.43 -5.37 -6.58
C THR A 69 -8.27 -4.92 -5.40
N SER A 70 -7.85 -3.87 -4.73
CA SER A 70 -8.62 -3.20 -3.68
C SER A 70 -9.27 -1.96 -4.25
N LYS A 71 -10.58 -1.84 -4.10
CA LYS A 71 -11.38 -0.68 -4.52
C LYS A 71 -11.87 0.06 -3.30
N VAL A 72 -11.43 1.28 -3.15
CA VAL A 72 -11.85 2.19 -2.07
C VAL A 72 -12.84 3.19 -2.66
N THR A 73 -14.03 3.22 -2.09
CA THR A 73 -15.12 4.10 -2.54
C THR A 73 -15.53 5.01 -1.39
N ILE A 74 -15.59 6.31 -1.65
CA ILE A 74 -16.11 7.31 -0.72
C ILE A 74 -17.36 7.96 -1.29
N SER A 75 -18.36 8.18 -0.45
CA SER A 75 -19.63 8.76 -0.85
C SER A 75 -20.23 9.61 0.27
N ASP A 76 -20.94 10.67 -0.10
CA ASP A 76 -21.79 11.45 0.79
C ASP A 76 -23.30 11.12 0.62
N GLY A 77 -23.59 10.06 -0.11
CA GLY A 77 -24.94 9.66 -0.49
C GLY A 77 -25.42 10.18 -1.85
N ASP A 78 -24.81 11.25 -2.36
CA ASP A 78 -25.11 11.84 -3.66
C ASP A 78 -23.99 11.62 -4.68
N LYS A 79 -22.77 11.95 -4.26
CA LYS A 79 -21.58 11.80 -5.11
C LYS A 79 -20.70 10.68 -4.58
N THR A 80 -20.22 9.88 -5.50
CA THR A 80 -19.39 8.71 -5.21
C THR A 80 -18.13 8.78 -6.05
N ILE A 81 -17.00 8.57 -5.41
CA ILE A 81 -15.68 8.52 -6.05
C ILE A 81 -15.00 7.25 -5.59
N PHE A 82 -14.30 6.60 -6.48
CA PHE A 82 -13.50 5.45 -6.13
C PHE A 82 -12.11 5.52 -6.75
N VAL A 83 -11.19 4.82 -6.12
CA VAL A 83 -9.86 4.50 -6.66
C VAL A 83 -9.57 3.03 -6.43
N GLU A 84 -8.73 2.48 -7.25
CA GLU A 84 -8.29 1.09 -7.16
C GLU A 84 -6.77 1.05 -7.06
N ALA A 85 -6.27 0.06 -6.33
CA ALA A 85 -4.87 -0.29 -6.32
C ALA A 85 -4.72 -1.81 -6.32
N GLN A 86 -3.60 -2.28 -6.81
CA GLN A 86 -3.35 -3.71 -7.00
C GLN A 86 -2.11 -4.15 -6.24
N ALA A 87 -2.14 -5.39 -5.78
CA ALA A 87 -0.99 -6.07 -5.23
C ALA A 87 -0.91 -7.49 -5.79
N GLY A 88 0.26 -7.93 -6.15
CA GLY A 88 0.50 -9.30 -6.52
C GLY A 88 0.36 -10.22 -5.32
N ILE A 89 -0.11 -11.44 -5.55
CA ILE A 89 -0.18 -12.49 -4.54
C ILE A 89 0.81 -13.57 -4.93
N ASN A 90 1.73 -13.89 -4.02
CA ASN A 90 2.61 -15.04 -4.19
C ASN A 90 2.09 -16.20 -3.34
N PRO A 91 1.45 -17.22 -3.95
CA PRO A 91 0.89 -18.35 -3.22
C PRO A 91 1.96 -19.26 -2.63
N GLU A 92 3.21 -19.17 -3.09
CA GLU A 92 4.31 -20.01 -2.66
C GLU A 92 5.32 -19.27 -1.77
N ARG A 93 4.92 -18.15 -1.20
CA ARG A 93 5.82 -17.36 -0.34
C ARG A 93 6.24 -18.15 0.88
N LYS A 94 7.55 -18.30 1.06
CA LYS A 94 8.13 -18.99 2.22
C LYS A 94 7.73 -18.33 3.53
N GLY A 95 7.33 -19.12 4.51
CA GLY A 95 6.95 -18.65 5.83
C GLY A 95 5.53 -18.09 5.95
N MET A 96 4.75 -18.15 4.88
CA MET A 96 3.34 -17.78 4.89
C MET A 96 2.49 -18.86 4.26
N ASP A 97 1.33 -19.15 4.87
CA ASP A 97 0.29 -19.90 4.19
C ASP A 97 -0.44 -19.03 3.15
N ILE A 98 -1.30 -19.63 2.35
CA ILE A 98 -2.02 -18.90 1.30
C ILE A 98 -2.92 -17.82 1.87
N ALA A 99 -3.58 -18.05 3.01
CA ALA A 99 -4.44 -17.05 3.64
C ALA A 99 -3.64 -15.84 4.13
N GLN A 100 -2.48 -16.05 4.72
CA GLN A 100 -1.57 -14.98 5.13
C GLN A 100 -1.04 -14.20 3.92
N SER A 101 -0.76 -14.87 2.82
CA SER A 101 -0.31 -14.23 1.59
C SER A 101 -1.39 -13.31 1.00
N PHE A 102 -2.63 -13.76 0.97
CA PHE A 102 -3.78 -12.93 0.58
C PHE A 102 -3.96 -11.74 1.52
N GLY A 103 -3.92 -11.95 2.84
CA GLY A 103 -4.04 -10.90 3.84
C GLY A 103 -2.97 -9.84 3.72
N SER A 104 -1.73 -10.23 3.49
CA SER A 104 -0.61 -9.32 3.25
C SER A 104 -0.83 -8.47 1.99
N SER A 105 -1.23 -9.09 0.90
CA SER A 105 -1.53 -8.39 -0.36
C SER A 105 -2.74 -7.46 -0.23
N SER A 106 -3.76 -7.87 0.52
CA SER A 106 -4.93 -7.05 0.83
C SER A 106 -4.53 -5.78 1.59
N SER A 107 -3.76 -5.91 2.66
CA SER A 107 -3.28 -4.75 3.43
C SER A 107 -2.46 -3.79 2.57
N TYR A 108 -1.61 -4.32 1.72
CA TYR A 108 -0.78 -3.54 0.81
C TYR A 108 -1.63 -2.77 -0.23
N ALA A 109 -2.54 -3.46 -0.90
CA ALA A 109 -3.42 -2.84 -1.90
C ALA A 109 -4.33 -1.77 -1.27
N LYS A 110 -4.90 -2.03 -0.09
CA LYS A 110 -5.68 -1.03 0.67
C LYS A 110 -4.87 0.21 0.99
N LYS A 111 -3.67 0.04 1.48
CA LYS A 111 -2.78 1.16 1.82
C LYS A 111 -2.53 2.05 0.61
N TYR A 112 -2.24 1.48 -0.53
CA TYR A 112 -2.02 2.24 -1.76
C TYR A 112 -3.30 2.88 -2.29
N ALA A 113 -4.43 2.18 -2.28
CA ALA A 113 -5.71 2.76 -2.69
C ALA A 113 -6.11 3.95 -1.81
N LEU A 114 -6.01 3.80 -0.50
CA LEU A 114 -6.26 4.90 0.45
C LEU A 114 -5.29 6.05 0.27
N GLY A 115 -4.00 5.76 0.11
CA GLY A 115 -2.98 6.77 -0.13
C GLY A 115 -3.23 7.57 -1.40
N ASN A 116 -3.68 6.91 -2.46
CA ASN A 116 -4.00 7.56 -3.73
C ASN A 116 -5.27 8.41 -3.63
N LEU A 117 -6.32 7.92 -2.96
CA LEU A 117 -7.56 8.67 -2.81
C LEU A 117 -7.39 9.94 -1.95
N PHE A 118 -6.64 9.83 -0.86
CA PHE A 118 -6.47 10.91 0.11
C PHE A 118 -5.16 11.68 -0.04
N LEU A 119 -4.38 11.39 -1.06
CA LEU A 119 -3.12 12.08 -1.39
C LEU A 119 -2.12 12.04 -0.23
N LEU A 120 -1.98 10.89 0.40
CA LEU A 120 -0.98 10.71 1.43
C LEU A 120 0.41 10.63 0.82
N ASP A 121 1.34 11.36 1.42
CA ASP A 121 2.72 11.37 0.97
C ASP A 121 3.47 10.12 1.44
N ASP A 122 3.87 9.30 0.49
CA ASP A 122 4.64 8.08 0.71
C ASP A 122 6.12 8.20 0.26
N THR A 123 6.60 9.42 0.01
CA THR A 123 7.96 9.66 -0.50
C THR A 123 9.07 9.12 0.40
N LYS A 124 8.75 8.71 1.62
CA LYS A 124 9.71 8.12 2.58
C LYS A 124 9.41 6.67 2.90
N ASP A 125 8.67 5.97 2.06
CA ASP A 125 8.54 4.51 2.16
C ASP A 125 9.80 3.81 1.61
N ALA A 126 9.89 2.52 1.87
CA ALA A 126 11.04 1.69 1.50
C ALA A 126 11.44 1.79 0.02
N ASP A 127 10.49 2.18 -0.83
CA ASP A 127 10.73 2.37 -2.25
C ASP A 127 11.55 3.63 -2.56
N SER A 128 11.65 4.56 -1.62
CA SER A 128 12.03 5.92 -1.98
C SER A 128 13.48 6.28 -1.76
N SER A 129 14.29 5.56 -1.04
CA SER A 129 15.58 6.16 -0.72
C SER A 129 16.77 5.24 -0.49
N LYS A 130 16.57 3.96 -0.39
CA LYS A 130 17.69 3.04 -0.19
C LYS A 130 17.94 2.06 -1.33
N VAL A 131 17.12 2.11 -2.36
CA VAL A 131 17.32 1.35 -3.59
C VAL A 131 18.53 1.88 -4.37
N ASN A 132 19.01 3.07 -4.07
CA ASN A 132 20.17 3.68 -4.73
C ASN A 132 21.49 3.50 -3.97
N GLU A 133 21.50 2.89 -2.81
CA GLU A 133 22.78 2.37 -2.32
C GLU A 133 23.10 1.12 -3.13
N PRO A 134 24.21 1.11 -3.86
CA PRO A 134 24.61 -0.07 -4.60
C PRO A 134 24.71 -1.21 -3.58
N VAL A 135 23.88 -2.23 -3.76
CA VAL A 135 24.05 -3.48 -3.04
C VAL A 135 25.50 -3.87 -3.27
N ALA A 136 26.29 -3.84 -2.21
CA ALA A 136 27.68 -4.25 -2.28
C ALA A 136 27.67 -5.65 -2.88
N LYS A 137 28.19 -5.78 -4.09
CA LYS A 137 28.33 -7.09 -4.73
C LYS A 137 29.08 -7.96 -3.73
N PRO A 138 28.60 -9.15 -3.39
CA PRO A 138 29.31 -10.01 -2.47
C PRO A 138 30.73 -10.19 -3.03
N LYS A 139 31.71 -9.94 -2.18
CA LYS A 139 33.10 -10.12 -2.55
C LYS A 139 33.25 -11.58 -2.98
N PRO A 140 34.07 -11.87 -4.01
CA PRO A 140 34.24 -13.24 -4.51
C PRO A 140 34.62 -14.29 -3.47
N LYS A 141 35.06 -13.84 -2.28
CA LYS A 141 35.38 -14.71 -1.13
C LYS A 141 34.16 -15.24 -0.40
N ASP A 142 33.02 -14.64 -0.59
CA ASP A 142 31.79 -14.99 0.13
C ASP A 142 30.84 -15.90 -0.70
N MET A 143 31.25 -16.22 -1.91
CA MET A 143 30.56 -17.25 -2.69
C MET A 143 31.04 -18.64 -2.22
N PRO A 144 30.14 -19.54 -1.84
CA PRO A 144 30.52 -20.95 -1.68
C PRO A 144 31.11 -21.39 -3.02
N GLY A 145 32.35 -21.85 -2.95
CA GLY A 145 33.18 -22.06 -4.12
C GLY A 145 32.52 -22.95 -5.17
N PHE A 146 32.25 -22.34 -6.30
CA PHE A 146 31.97 -23.10 -7.52
C PHE A 146 33.29 -23.69 -7.99
N LYS A 147 33.60 -24.90 -7.56
CA LYS A 147 34.66 -25.70 -8.15
C LYS A 147 34.14 -26.31 -9.45
N GLY A 148 33.97 -25.49 -10.45
CA GLY A 148 33.78 -25.93 -11.81
C GLY A 148 35.14 -26.01 -12.49
N THR A 149 35.68 -27.18 -12.61
CA THR A 149 36.77 -27.44 -13.54
C THR A 149 36.20 -27.30 -14.96
N LEU A 150 36.52 -26.19 -15.60
CA LEU A 150 36.46 -26.06 -17.05
C LEU A 150 37.64 -26.91 -17.58
N ASN A 151 37.35 -28.16 -17.90
CA ASN A 151 38.23 -28.87 -18.81
C ASN A 151 37.83 -28.47 -20.23
N ALA A 152 38.75 -27.85 -20.87
CA ALA A 152 38.72 -27.57 -22.32
C ALA A 152 38.59 -28.87 -23.13
#